data_e27d9781bac627944c0e131547db61ed
#
_entry.id   e27d9781bac627944c0e131547db61ed
#
_cell.length_a   1.000
_cell.length_b   1.000
_cell.length_c   1.000
_cell.angle_alpha   90.00
_cell.angle_beta   90.00
_cell.angle_gamma   90.00
#
_symmetry.space_group_name_H-M   'P 1'
#
loop_
_entity.id
_entity.type
_entity.pdbx_description
1 polymer ?
#
loop_
_entity_poly.entity_id
_entity_poly.type
_entity_poly.pdbx_seq_one_letter_code
_entity_poly.pdbx_strand_id
1 'polypeptide(L)'
;EYGAQSQEDVIEWAKQLCDVLSYLHSRKPPIIYRDMKPSNVMLKPDGKVMLIDFGTAREFKENSVADTTCLGTQGYAAPEQYGGHGQTDARTDIYCLGATLYHLLTGHNPSEPPYEMYPIRYWNPDLSSGLEEIILKCTQKNPDDRYQNCGELLYALEHYNELDIEYKRKQTLKWRAFLCSAALTVLAGAGAVGFKMAENSVTASTYDAYIAEAASLEGTDRDQSIQYYENAIALDPSNGLAYKKLLDYFLINEPGQEETKSSGEDKDVVNNLSDTEEQIIRKVLGTEENRNRSNEEYLKENTAAYNRFAYDLGIAYYFSYNGIGNKGAARKWLEIASKAEPTAETETTTSGSGNITEETIEELTPTNINRAANLYKISEYYDRLGVRNQAGDSIVSYENYWNDLLKIVEDDSVSGNNIYALLAYKELTSEIARSAASFRSEGIKQSDMENALDSAEEAVYSMGLDLESNDEKDSYEEELGKALIESLNSARTIVASTFNRNNLTTDTQGGEQNAADTAAD
;
A
#
# COMPACT_ATOMS: atom_id res chain seq x y z
N GLU A 1 48.28 57.33 -27.97
CA GLU A 1 46.88 57.74 -27.69
C GLU A 1 45.97 56.60 -28.15
N TYR A 2 45.71 55.70 -27.26
CA TYR A 2 44.86 54.55 -27.56
C TYR A 2 43.48 54.87 -27.04
N GLY A 3 42.47 54.96 -27.90
CA GLY A 3 41.06 55.05 -27.48
C GLY A 3 40.60 53.82 -26.75
N ALA A 4 39.34 53.81 -26.23
CA ALA A 4 38.77 52.69 -25.57
C ALA A 4 38.87 51.39 -26.40
N GLN A 5 39.24 50.30 -25.76
CA GLN A 5 39.40 48.97 -26.37
C GLN A 5 38.09 48.17 -26.19
N SER A 6 37.94 47.08 -26.97
CA SER A 6 36.80 46.21 -26.83
C SER A 6 36.77 45.52 -25.45
N GLN A 7 35.59 45.29 -24.91
CA GLN A 7 35.44 44.64 -23.63
C GLN A 7 36.04 43.23 -23.64
N GLU A 8 35.85 42.50 -24.72
CA GLU A 8 36.32 41.15 -24.90
C GLU A 8 37.84 41.06 -24.88
N ASP A 9 38.52 41.97 -25.62
CA ASP A 9 39.97 42.02 -25.65
C ASP A 9 40.56 42.39 -24.29
N VAL A 10 39.96 43.37 -23.59
CA VAL A 10 40.44 43.81 -22.28
C VAL A 10 40.28 42.71 -21.24
N ILE A 11 39.18 41.93 -21.28
CA ILE A 11 38.97 40.78 -20.36
C ILE A 11 40.05 39.72 -20.64
N GLU A 12 40.30 39.41 -21.90
CA GLU A 12 41.31 38.40 -22.26
C GLU A 12 42.74 38.83 -21.84
N TRP A 13 43.08 40.10 -22.01
CA TRP A 13 44.37 40.64 -21.52
C TRP A 13 44.41 40.64 -19.97
N ALA A 14 43.30 40.97 -19.31
CA ALA A 14 43.21 40.96 -17.86
C ALA A 14 43.48 39.57 -17.29
N LYS A 15 42.90 38.51 -17.90
CA LYS A 15 43.15 37.13 -17.49
C LYS A 15 44.63 36.75 -17.59
N GLN A 16 45.26 37.07 -18.72
CA GLN A 16 46.71 36.84 -18.92
C GLN A 16 47.55 37.61 -17.90
N LEU A 17 47.19 38.85 -17.58
CA LEU A 17 47.89 39.65 -16.57
C LEU A 17 47.68 39.06 -15.16
N CYS A 18 46.49 38.55 -14.84
CA CYS A 18 46.27 37.83 -13.60
C CYS A 18 47.17 36.60 -13.46
N ASP A 19 47.33 35.82 -14.52
CA ASP A 19 48.23 34.66 -14.53
C ASP A 19 49.68 35.06 -14.26
N VAL A 20 50.18 36.13 -14.94
CA VAL A 20 51.54 36.64 -14.73
C VAL A 20 51.72 37.12 -13.29
N LEU A 21 50.79 37.93 -12.75
CA LEU A 21 50.86 38.43 -11.38
C LEU A 21 50.74 37.26 -10.38
N SER A 22 49.86 36.28 -10.58
CA SER A 22 49.81 35.09 -9.76
C SER A 22 51.14 34.35 -9.68
N TYR A 23 51.82 34.23 -10.82
CA TYR A 23 53.16 33.65 -10.88
C TYR A 23 54.18 34.45 -10.06
N LEU A 24 54.21 35.78 -10.18
CA LEU A 24 55.13 36.66 -9.40
C LEU A 24 54.82 36.53 -7.89
N HIS A 25 53.57 36.62 -7.50
CA HIS A 25 53.13 36.52 -6.12
C HIS A 25 53.41 35.14 -5.50
N SER A 26 53.49 34.08 -6.32
CA SER A 26 53.80 32.72 -5.84
C SER A 26 55.30 32.49 -5.57
N ARG A 27 56.18 33.42 -5.90
CA ARG A 27 57.63 33.32 -5.64
C ARG A 27 57.94 33.37 -4.15
N LYS A 28 59.07 32.88 -3.75
CA LYS A 28 59.54 32.88 -2.35
C LYS A 28 60.89 33.61 -2.30
N PRO A 29 60.94 34.83 -1.82
CA PRO A 29 59.81 35.66 -1.37
C PRO A 29 58.90 36.11 -2.52
N PRO A 30 57.59 36.48 -2.25
CA PRO A 30 56.70 37.01 -3.27
C PRO A 30 57.26 38.29 -3.92
N ILE A 31 57.07 38.44 -5.21
CA ILE A 31 57.48 39.62 -5.99
C ILE A 31 56.23 40.44 -6.28
N ILE A 32 56.20 41.69 -5.79
CA ILE A 32 55.13 42.65 -6.05
C ILE A 32 55.62 43.60 -7.17
N TYR A 33 54.79 43.72 -8.22
CA TYR A 33 55.16 44.43 -9.44
C TYR A 33 55.08 45.96 -9.31
N ARG A 34 54.02 46.50 -8.71
CA ARG A 34 53.78 47.86 -8.21
C ARG A 34 53.62 48.97 -9.28
N ASP A 35 53.82 48.73 -10.55
CA ASP A 35 53.68 49.75 -11.60
C ASP A 35 52.92 49.21 -12.82
N MET A 36 51.78 48.59 -12.58
CA MET A 36 50.89 48.12 -13.63
C MET A 36 50.17 49.32 -14.26
N LYS A 37 50.42 49.56 -15.53
CA LYS A 37 49.81 50.59 -16.35
C LYS A 37 49.92 50.19 -17.84
N PRO A 38 49.10 50.79 -18.74
CA PRO A 38 49.14 50.42 -20.17
C PRO A 38 50.51 50.50 -20.82
N SER A 39 51.33 51.49 -20.46
CA SER A 39 52.70 51.66 -21.05
C SER A 39 53.68 50.55 -20.64
N ASN A 40 53.39 49.82 -19.57
CA ASN A 40 54.23 48.72 -19.10
C ASN A 40 53.68 47.35 -19.55
N VAL A 41 52.62 47.33 -20.37
CA VAL A 41 52.06 46.15 -20.98
C VAL A 41 52.25 46.17 -22.48
N MET A 42 53.01 45.22 -23.00
CA MET A 42 53.25 45.10 -24.44
C MET A 42 52.26 44.04 -25.00
N LEU A 43 51.49 44.45 -26.01
CA LEU A 43 50.67 43.54 -26.80
C LEU A 43 51.49 42.99 -27.96
N LYS A 44 51.57 41.65 -28.05
CA LYS A 44 52.21 40.94 -29.12
C LYS A 44 51.27 40.73 -30.32
N PRO A 45 51.81 40.51 -31.53
CA PRO A 45 51.01 40.27 -32.73
C PRO A 45 50.12 39.03 -32.64
N ASP A 46 50.41 38.08 -31.72
CA ASP A 46 49.65 36.88 -31.47
C ASP A 46 48.54 37.11 -30.43
N GLY A 47 48.28 38.33 -30.00
CA GLY A 47 47.26 38.69 -28.99
C GLY A 47 47.70 38.47 -27.55
N LYS A 48 48.91 37.99 -27.31
CA LYS A 48 49.43 37.80 -25.95
C LYS A 48 50.00 39.10 -25.39
N VAL A 49 49.74 39.28 -24.07
CA VAL A 49 50.33 40.42 -23.35
C VAL A 49 51.60 40.01 -22.61
N MET A 50 52.48 40.92 -22.43
CA MET A 50 53.76 40.77 -21.74
C MET A 50 54.03 42.00 -20.87
N LEU A 51 54.31 41.75 -19.57
CA LEU A 51 54.80 42.81 -18.69
C LEU A 51 56.25 43.18 -19.05
N ILE A 52 56.48 44.43 -19.10
CA ILE A 52 57.82 45.02 -19.31
C ILE A 52 58.10 45.96 -18.16
N ASP A 53 59.39 46.33 -17.96
CA ASP A 53 59.84 47.27 -16.93
C ASP A 53 59.56 46.78 -15.46
N PHE A 54 60.51 46.01 -14.95
CA PHE A 54 60.47 45.50 -13.56
C PHE A 54 61.29 46.46 -12.62
N GLY A 55 61.53 47.69 -12.99
CA GLY A 55 62.33 48.62 -12.19
C GLY A 55 61.74 48.98 -10.83
N THR A 56 60.47 48.87 -10.71
CA THR A 56 59.70 49.09 -9.44
C THR A 56 59.37 47.83 -8.69
N ALA A 57 59.62 46.66 -9.28
CA ALA A 57 59.27 45.38 -8.66
C ALA A 57 60.14 45.13 -7.41
N ARG A 58 59.49 44.56 -6.37
CA ARG A 58 60.14 44.30 -5.09
C ARG A 58 59.71 42.98 -4.48
N GLU A 59 60.68 42.35 -3.80
CA GLU A 59 60.38 41.22 -2.92
C GLU A 59 59.61 41.70 -1.67
N PHE A 60 58.55 40.98 -1.36
CA PHE A 60 57.77 41.21 -0.14
C PHE A 60 58.55 40.77 1.09
N LYS A 61 58.61 41.66 2.14
CA LYS A 61 59.30 41.37 3.39
C LYS A 61 58.30 41.38 4.54
N GLU A 62 58.03 40.24 5.14
CA GLU A 62 57.04 40.10 6.22
C GLU A 62 57.23 41.03 7.44
N ASN A 63 58.46 41.50 7.69
CA ASN A 63 58.81 42.31 8.83
C ASN A 63 58.92 43.82 8.55
N SER A 64 58.49 44.32 7.42
CA SER A 64 58.54 45.73 7.07
C SER A 64 57.22 46.40 7.42
N VAL A 65 57.27 47.47 8.26
CA VAL A 65 56.07 48.15 8.77
C VAL A 65 55.47 49.11 7.75
N ALA A 66 56.29 49.66 6.81
CA ALA A 66 55.82 50.51 5.70
C ALA A 66 56.88 50.64 4.64
N ASP A 67 56.47 50.91 3.40
CA ASP A 67 57.34 51.28 2.32
C ASP A 67 57.78 52.76 2.53
N THR A 68 59.10 53.02 2.51
CA THR A 68 59.66 54.32 2.84
C THR A 68 59.72 55.30 1.66
N THR A 69 59.41 54.84 0.44
CA THR A 69 59.46 55.64 -0.78
C THR A 69 58.13 55.62 -1.51
N CYS A 70 57.65 56.80 -1.89
CA CYS A 70 56.49 56.94 -2.77
C CYS A 70 56.85 56.37 -4.16
N LEU A 71 56.31 55.24 -4.55
CA LEU A 71 56.62 54.58 -5.80
C LEU A 71 55.31 54.21 -6.50
N GLY A 72 55.27 54.47 -7.81
CA GLY A 72 54.14 54.17 -8.69
C GLY A 72 53.76 55.39 -9.54
N THR A 73 52.97 55.10 -10.55
CA THR A 73 52.50 56.16 -11.47
C THR A 73 51.22 56.76 -10.95
N GLN A 74 51.18 58.10 -10.82
CA GLN A 74 49.98 58.79 -10.35
C GLN A 74 48.75 58.34 -11.13
N GLY A 75 47.62 58.16 -10.46
CA GLY A 75 46.36 57.67 -11.04
C GLY A 75 46.24 56.14 -11.12
N TYR A 76 47.35 55.38 -11.29
CA TYR A 76 47.36 53.91 -11.30
C TYR A 76 47.81 53.32 -9.95
N ALA A 77 48.63 54.06 -9.20
CA ALA A 77 49.19 53.61 -7.93
C ALA A 77 48.14 53.48 -6.85
N ALA A 78 48.18 52.37 -6.11
CA ALA A 78 47.30 52.12 -4.98
C ALA A 78 47.58 53.08 -3.81
N PRO A 79 46.59 53.42 -2.97
CA PRO A 79 46.74 54.33 -1.85
C PRO A 79 47.91 54.00 -0.89
N GLU A 80 48.20 52.74 -0.66
CA GLU A 80 49.29 52.26 0.19
C GLU A 80 50.68 52.45 -0.40
N GLN A 81 50.80 52.76 -1.69
CA GLN A 81 52.08 53.09 -2.36
C GLN A 81 52.55 54.53 -2.04
N TYR A 82 51.65 55.36 -1.55
CA TYR A 82 52.00 56.69 -1.08
C TYR A 82 52.52 56.61 0.34
N GLY A 83 53.83 56.85 0.50
CA GLY A 83 54.62 56.60 1.74
C GLY A 83 53.92 56.82 3.08
N GLY A 84 54.09 55.90 3.99
CA GLY A 84 53.54 55.91 5.33
C GLY A 84 52.17 55.28 5.54
N HIS A 85 51.51 54.78 4.51
CA HIS A 85 50.16 54.22 4.56
C HIS A 85 50.10 52.68 4.50
N GLY A 86 51.19 51.97 4.78
CA GLY A 86 51.24 50.52 4.84
C GLY A 86 52.33 49.89 3.95
N GLN A 87 52.32 48.58 3.89
CA GLN A 87 53.24 47.81 3.06
C GLN A 87 52.50 47.35 1.78
N THR A 88 53.19 47.42 0.64
CA THR A 88 52.70 46.91 -0.64
C THR A 88 52.71 45.38 -0.64
N ASP A 89 51.62 44.77 -1.08
CA ASP A 89 51.44 43.33 -1.22
C ASP A 89 50.74 42.97 -2.54
N ALA A 90 50.33 41.71 -2.73
CA ALA A 90 49.67 41.26 -3.92
C ALA A 90 48.39 42.07 -4.28
N ARG A 91 47.70 42.62 -3.30
CA ARG A 91 46.49 43.45 -3.48
C ARG A 91 46.78 44.83 -4.05
N THR A 92 48.04 45.29 -3.92
CA THR A 92 48.52 46.51 -4.54
C THR A 92 48.52 46.34 -6.08
N ASP A 93 49.03 45.21 -6.57
CA ASP A 93 49.02 44.91 -8.00
C ASP A 93 47.60 44.73 -8.59
N ILE A 94 46.68 44.24 -7.78
CA ILE A 94 45.25 44.13 -8.12
C ILE A 94 44.62 45.51 -8.31
N TYR A 95 44.94 46.49 -7.42
CA TYR A 95 44.47 47.86 -7.61
C TYR A 95 45.03 48.46 -8.91
N CYS A 96 46.35 48.37 -9.14
CA CYS A 96 47.01 48.88 -10.34
C CYS A 96 46.46 48.24 -11.62
N LEU A 97 46.15 46.93 -11.59
CA LEU A 97 45.50 46.24 -12.68
C LEU A 97 44.07 46.79 -12.90
N GLY A 98 43.27 46.96 -11.85
CA GLY A 98 41.93 47.56 -11.93
C GLY A 98 41.94 48.94 -12.58
N ALA A 99 42.88 49.82 -12.17
CA ALA A 99 43.07 51.14 -12.78
C ALA A 99 43.51 51.06 -14.25
N THR A 100 44.33 50.06 -14.58
CA THR A 100 44.75 49.79 -15.95
C THR A 100 43.59 49.37 -16.84
N LEU A 101 42.74 48.42 -16.34
CA LEU A 101 41.54 47.96 -17.04
C LEU A 101 40.52 49.09 -17.22
N TYR A 102 40.38 49.96 -16.19
CA TYR A 102 39.53 51.16 -16.28
C TYR A 102 39.97 52.02 -17.47
N HIS A 103 41.27 52.35 -17.55
CA HIS A 103 41.80 53.16 -18.66
C HIS A 103 41.58 52.49 -20.03
N LEU A 104 41.85 51.19 -20.16
CA LEU A 104 41.69 50.45 -21.41
C LEU A 104 40.23 50.41 -21.88
N LEU A 105 39.26 50.25 -20.96
CA LEU A 105 37.83 50.17 -21.29
C LEU A 105 37.21 51.54 -21.58
N THR A 106 37.60 52.56 -20.84
CA THR A 106 36.99 53.89 -20.96
C THR A 106 37.74 54.83 -21.91
N GLY A 107 39.01 54.58 -22.16
CA GLY A 107 39.92 55.50 -22.86
C GLY A 107 40.31 56.70 -21.99
N HIS A 108 39.83 56.78 -20.72
CA HIS A 108 40.12 57.87 -19.79
C HIS A 108 41.31 57.54 -18.91
N ASN A 109 42.37 58.38 -19.02
CA ASN A 109 43.57 58.21 -18.22
C ASN A 109 43.33 58.67 -16.78
N PRO A 110 43.46 57.81 -15.77
CA PRO A 110 43.24 58.19 -14.35
C PRO A 110 44.30 59.18 -13.82
N SER A 111 45.38 59.43 -14.58
CA SER A 111 46.37 60.42 -14.25
C SER A 111 46.04 61.86 -14.75
N GLU A 112 44.89 62.01 -15.41
CA GLU A 112 44.42 63.26 -16.00
C GLU A 112 43.11 63.72 -15.29
N PRO A 113 42.80 65.05 -15.35
CA PRO A 113 41.52 65.50 -14.82
C PRO A 113 40.32 64.69 -15.39
N PRO A 114 39.34 64.31 -14.57
CA PRO A 114 39.04 64.73 -13.22
C PRO A 114 39.77 64.00 -12.09
N TYR A 115 40.78 63.14 -12.38
CA TYR A 115 41.57 62.35 -11.40
C TYR A 115 40.74 61.33 -10.58
N GLU A 116 39.46 61.19 -10.90
CA GLU A 116 38.53 60.23 -10.28
C GLU A 116 38.14 59.16 -11.27
N MET A 117 38.11 57.92 -10.83
CA MET A 117 37.60 56.81 -11.61
C MET A 117 36.09 56.69 -11.38
N TYR A 118 35.30 57.25 -12.28
CA TYR A 118 33.85 57.04 -12.31
C TYR A 118 33.55 55.59 -12.72
N PRO A 119 32.36 55.03 -12.38
CA PRO A 119 31.95 53.72 -12.91
C PRO A 119 32.13 53.64 -14.44
N ILE A 120 32.65 52.53 -14.96
CA ILE A 120 32.96 52.43 -16.41
C ILE A 120 31.74 52.67 -17.29
N ARG A 121 30.55 52.30 -16.83
CA ARG A 121 29.28 52.50 -17.52
C ARG A 121 28.80 53.97 -17.51
N TYR A 122 29.42 54.83 -16.75
CA TYR A 122 29.22 56.27 -16.87
C TYR A 122 29.73 56.79 -18.21
N TRP A 123 30.85 56.22 -18.69
CA TRP A 123 31.47 56.59 -19.94
C TRP A 123 30.89 55.80 -21.11
N ASN A 124 30.63 54.53 -20.94
CA ASN A 124 30.03 53.66 -21.94
C ASN A 124 28.97 52.74 -21.29
N PRO A 125 27.65 53.05 -21.39
CA PRO A 125 26.56 52.25 -20.83
C PRO A 125 26.46 50.83 -21.37
N ASP A 126 27.06 50.52 -22.53
CA ASP A 126 27.01 49.19 -23.15
C ASP A 126 27.97 48.19 -22.49
N LEU A 127 28.90 48.65 -21.66
CA LEU A 127 29.81 47.78 -20.91
C LEU A 127 29.02 46.95 -19.86
N SER A 128 29.49 45.74 -19.61
CA SER A 128 28.88 44.83 -18.62
C SER A 128 28.88 45.44 -17.24
N SER A 129 27.75 45.36 -16.55
CA SER A 129 27.64 45.73 -15.14
C SER A 129 28.44 44.81 -14.23
N GLY A 130 28.67 43.54 -14.64
CA GLY A 130 29.51 42.61 -13.89
C GLY A 130 30.99 43.01 -13.99
N LEU A 131 31.44 43.47 -15.15
CA LEU A 131 32.82 43.99 -15.32
C LEU A 131 33.01 45.30 -14.53
N GLU A 132 32.01 46.18 -14.49
CA GLU A 132 32.03 47.39 -13.66
C GLU A 132 32.22 47.03 -12.17
N GLU A 133 31.46 46.05 -11.67
CA GLU A 133 31.54 45.56 -10.28
C GLU A 133 32.97 45.03 -9.96
N ILE A 134 33.58 44.31 -10.90
CA ILE A 134 34.95 43.79 -10.77
C ILE A 134 35.96 44.95 -10.66
N ILE A 135 35.90 45.94 -11.56
CA ILE A 135 36.85 47.07 -11.56
C ILE A 135 36.66 47.92 -10.29
N LEU A 136 35.42 48.21 -9.89
CA LEU A 136 35.13 48.93 -8.67
C LEU A 136 35.69 48.20 -7.43
N LYS A 137 35.61 46.87 -7.41
CA LYS A 137 36.17 46.08 -6.31
C LYS A 137 37.71 46.07 -6.34
N CYS A 138 38.33 45.97 -7.50
CA CYS A 138 39.80 46.08 -7.62
C CYS A 138 40.34 47.43 -7.10
N THR A 139 39.62 48.51 -7.38
CA THR A 139 40.06 49.90 -7.09
C THR A 139 39.57 50.43 -5.75
N GLN A 140 39.13 49.57 -4.82
CA GLN A 140 38.79 49.94 -3.44
C GLN A 140 40.01 50.52 -2.72
N LYS A 141 39.79 51.57 -1.90
CA LYS A 141 40.86 52.24 -1.17
C LYS A 141 41.54 51.35 -0.15
N ASN A 142 40.74 50.58 0.61
CA ASN A 142 41.25 49.60 1.58
C ASN A 142 41.61 48.30 0.86
N PRO A 143 42.82 47.75 1.00
CA PRO A 143 43.22 46.47 0.43
C PRO A 143 42.34 45.30 0.83
N ASP A 144 41.77 45.30 2.06
CA ASP A 144 40.91 44.22 2.55
C ASP A 144 39.59 44.13 1.77
N ASP A 145 39.14 45.22 1.15
CA ASP A 145 37.90 45.27 0.37
C ASP A 145 38.08 44.86 -1.09
N ARG A 146 39.35 44.62 -1.51
CA ARG A 146 39.69 44.15 -2.85
C ARG A 146 39.61 42.63 -2.95
N TYR A 147 39.87 42.09 -4.17
CA TYR A 147 40.23 40.68 -4.32
C TYR A 147 41.52 40.42 -3.54
N GLN A 148 41.59 39.28 -2.84
CA GLN A 148 42.74 39.01 -1.97
C GLN A 148 43.94 38.40 -2.68
N ASN A 149 43.71 37.85 -3.87
CA ASN A 149 44.75 37.31 -4.76
C ASN A 149 44.27 37.35 -6.21
N CYS A 150 45.22 37.22 -7.15
CA CYS A 150 44.91 37.25 -8.58
C CYS A 150 44.08 36.05 -9.05
N GLY A 151 44.07 34.92 -8.33
CA GLY A 151 43.20 33.78 -8.63
C GLY A 151 41.72 34.10 -8.41
N GLU A 152 41.38 34.83 -7.34
CA GLU A 152 40.03 35.32 -7.11
C GLU A 152 39.56 36.30 -8.18
N LEU A 153 40.46 37.22 -8.59
CA LEU A 153 40.18 38.16 -9.66
C LEU A 153 40.00 37.45 -11.00
N LEU A 154 40.87 36.49 -11.32
CA LEU A 154 40.77 35.65 -12.52
C LEU A 154 39.43 34.94 -12.60
N TYR A 155 39.02 34.27 -11.50
CA TYR A 155 37.71 33.61 -11.43
C TYR A 155 36.56 34.60 -11.68
N ALA A 156 36.61 35.78 -11.08
CA ALA A 156 35.60 36.81 -11.32
C ALA A 156 35.55 37.28 -12.78
N LEU A 157 36.71 37.44 -13.42
CA LEU A 157 36.80 37.79 -14.83
C LEU A 157 36.31 36.69 -15.79
N GLU A 158 36.48 35.44 -15.42
CA GLU A 158 35.91 34.29 -16.17
C GLU A 158 34.38 34.21 -16.05
N HIS A 159 33.82 34.67 -14.93
CA HIS A 159 32.39 34.60 -14.60
C HIS A 159 31.70 35.96 -14.55
N TYR A 160 32.27 36.99 -15.18
CA TYR A 160 31.76 38.37 -15.11
C TYR A 160 30.30 38.49 -15.56
N ASN A 161 29.84 37.63 -16.50
CA ASN A 161 28.47 37.59 -16.98
C ASN A 161 27.47 37.16 -15.87
N GLU A 162 27.90 36.38 -14.88
CA GLU A 162 27.05 35.94 -13.77
C GLU A 162 26.80 37.09 -12.77
N LEU A 163 27.70 38.04 -12.72
CA LEU A 163 27.59 39.29 -11.94
C LEU A 163 26.68 40.31 -12.64
N ASP A 164 26.40 40.13 -13.95
CA ASP A 164 25.62 41.06 -14.74
C ASP A 164 24.17 41.18 -14.23
N ILE A 165 23.69 42.42 -14.12
CA ILE A 165 22.33 42.72 -13.62
C ILE A 165 21.27 42.02 -14.48
N GLU A 166 21.44 41.95 -15.79
CA GLU A 166 20.51 41.28 -16.69
C GLU A 166 20.47 39.77 -16.46
N TYR A 167 21.62 39.15 -16.24
CA TYR A 167 21.71 37.75 -15.97
C TYR A 167 21.02 37.41 -14.62
N LYS A 168 21.33 38.15 -13.55
CA LYS A 168 20.70 38.01 -12.24
C LYS A 168 19.17 38.18 -12.34
N ARG A 169 18.68 39.14 -13.13
CA ARG A 169 17.24 39.34 -13.37
C ARG A 169 16.58 38.17 -14.10
N LYS A 170 17.23 37.64 -15.16
CA LYS A 170 16.72 36.45 -15.89
C LYS A 170 16.69 35.22 -15.01
N GLN A 171 17.70 34.99 -14.19
CA GLN A 171 17.73 33.89 -13.22
C GLN A 171 16.59 34.00 -12.18
N THR A 172 16.42 35.19 -11.60
CA THR A 172 15.34 35.43 -10.62
C THR A 172 13.96 35.16 -11.26
N LEU A 173 13.75 35.54 -12.53
CA LEU A 173 12.49 35.27 -13.22
C LEU A 173 12.25 33.77 -13.43
N LYS A 174 13.29 33.01 -13.81
CA LYS A 174 13.22 31.54 -13.94
C LYS A 174 12.86 30.88 -12.60
N TRP A 175 13.50 31.28 -11.51
CA TRP A 175 13.20 30.78 -10.17
C TRP A 175 11.76 31.08 -9.73
N ARG A 176 11.25 32.30 -10.01
CA ARG A 176 9.85 32.67 -9.73
C ARG A 176 8.89 31.80 -10.54
N ALA A 177 9.14 31.61 -11.82
CA ALA A 177 8.31 30.74 -12.67
C ALA A 177 8.28 29.30 -12.17
N PHE A 178 9.45 28.76 -11.77
CA PHE A 178 9.55 27.43 -11.17
C PHE A 178 8.75 27.31 -9.88
N LEU A 179 8.89 28.26 -8.97
CA LEU A 179 8.14 28.26 -7.69
C LEU A 179 6.62 28.37 -7.92
N CYS A 180 6.19 29.18 -8.88
CA CYS A 180 4.76 29.29 -9.24
C CYS A 180 4.23 27.96 -9.82
N SER A 181 4.99 27.28 -10.68
CA SER A 181 4.58 25.99 -11.24
C SER A 181 4.53 24.91 -10.16
N ALA A 182 5.50 24.86 -9.26
CA ALA A 182 5.51 23.93 -8.14
C ALA A 182 4.32 24.15 -7.19
N ALA A 183 4.01 25.42 -6.86
CA ALA A 183 2.86 25.76 -6.03
C ALA A 183 1.53 25.34 -6.68
N LEU A 184 1.38 25.56 -8.01
CA LEU A 184 0.20 25.10 -8.76
C LEU A 184 0.05 23.59 -8.75
N THR A 185 1.15 22.84 -8.87
CA THR A 185 1.12 21.36 -8.81
C THR A 185 0.68 20.88 -7.44
N VAL A 186 1.19 21.49 -6.35
CA VAL A 186 0.78 21.14 -4.98
C VAL A 186 -0.71 21.45 -4.75
N LEU A 187 -1.18 22.62 -5.20
CA LEU A 187 -2.60 22.99 -5.08
C LEU A 187 -3.52 22.06 -5.89
N ALA A 188 -3.11 21.67 -7.09
CA ALA A 188 -3.87 20.71 -7.90
C ALA A 188 -3.92 19.34 -7.24
N GLY A 189 -2.80 18.87 -6.67
CA GLY A 189 -2.72 17.63 -5.89
C GLY A 189 -3.61 17.65 -4.65
N ALA A 190 -3.56 18.74 -3.87
CA ALA A 190 -4.41 18.92 -2.69
C ALA A 190 -5.90 18.99 -3.07
N GLY A 191 -6.23 19.66 -4.18
CA GLY A 191 -7.59 19.71 -4.71
C GLY A 191 -8.10 18.33 -5.13
N ALA A 192 -7.28 17.51 -5.79
CA ALA A 192 -7.64 16.16 -6.19
C ALA A 192 -7.86 15.24 -4.97
N VAL A 193 -7.00 15.33 -3.94
CA VAL A 193 -7.17 14.58 -2.69
C VAL A 193 -8.46 15.03 -1.96
N GLY A 194 -8.69 16.34 -1.86
CA GLY A 194 -9.90 16.88 -1.23
C GLY A 194 -11.19 16.47 -1.95
N PHE A 195 -11.17 16.45 -3.29
CA PHE A 195 -12.30 15.98 -4.10
C PHE A 195 -12.55 14.47 -3.88
N LYS A 196 -11.49 13.65 -3.86
CA LYS A 196 -11.59 12.21 -3.60
C LYS A 196 -12.12 11.90 -2.21
N MET A 197 -11.69 12.66 -1.19
CA MET A 197 -12.22 12.53 0.18
C MET A 197 -13.71 12.89 0.26
N ALA A 198 -14.13 13.95 -0.44
CA ALA A 198 -15.54 14.34 -0.48
C ALA A 198 -16.39 13.30 -1.23
N GLU A 199 -15.92 12.77 -2.35
CA GLU A 199 -16.56 11.69 -3.10
C GLU A 199 -16.75 10.45 -2.21
N ASN A 200 -15.69 9.99 -1.53
CA ASN A 200 -15.76 8.85 -0.64
C ASN A 200 -16.73 9.06 0.53
N SER A 201 -16.78 10.27 1.10
CA SER A 201 -17.71 10.60 2.19
C SER A 201 -19.18 10.57 1.73
N VAL A 202 -19.50 11.05 0.54
CA VAL A 202 -20.85 10.99 -0.04
C VAL A 202 -21.23 9.55 -0.36
N THR A 203 -20.31 8.76 -0.90
CA THR A 203 -20.53 7.34 -1.20
C THR A 203 -20.83 6.56 0.06
N ALA A 204 -20.02 6.72 1.13
CA ALA A 204 -20.24 6.05 2.41
C ALA A 204 -21.60 6.42 3.02
N SER A 205 -21.93 7.70 3.08
CA SER A 205 -23.21 8.17 3.61
C SER A 205 -24.42 7.63 2.82
N THR A 206 -24.30 7.46 1.51
CA THR A 206 -25.35 6.91 0.66
C THR A 206 -25.45 5.39 0.83
N TYR A 207 -24.32 4.71 0.98
CA TYR A 207 -24.26 3.28 1.26
C TYR A 207 -24.98 2.94 2.57
N ASP A 208 -24.65 3.66 3.66
CA ASP A 208 -25.28 3.47 4.98
C ASP A 208 -26.78 3.74 4.93
N ALA A 209 -27.21 4.73 4.17
CA ALA A 209 -28.62 5.01 3.96
C ALA A 209 -29.35 3.84 3.26
N TYR A 210 -28.74 3.22 2.25
CA TYR A 210 -29.32 2.04 1.60
C TYR A 210 -29.41 0.84 2.56
N ILE A 211 -28.38 0.60 3.37
CA ILE A 211 -28.42 -0.48 4.39
C ILE A 211 -29.53 -0.23 5.41
N ALA A 212 -29.66 1.00 5.92
CA ALA A 212 -30.70 1.35 6.90
C ALA A 212 -32.12 1.22 6.33
N GLU A 213 -32.33 1.65 5.08
CA GLU A 213 -33.63 1.53 4.40
C GLU A 213 -33.96 0.06 4.13
N ALA A 214 -32.99 -0.74 3.66
CA ALA A 214 -33.16 -2.18 3.48
C ALA A 214 -33.62 -2.85 4.78
N ALA A 215 -32.89 -2.62 5.88
CA ALA A 215 -33.21 -3.19 7.19
C ALA A 215 -34.61 -2.77 7.70
N SER A 216 -35.04 -1.54 7.43
CA SER A 216 -36.37 -1.05 7.82
C SER A 216 -37.52 -1.75 7.08
N LEU A 217 -37.24 -2.32 5.92
CA LEU A 217 -38.23 -2.96 5.04
C LEU A 217 -38.25 -4.49 5.15
N GLU A 218 -37.31 -5.10 5.85
CA GLU A 218 -37.18 -6.57 5.97
C GLU A 218 -38.48 -7.27 6.42
N GLY A 219 -39.23 -6.67 7.33
CA GLY A 219 -40.50 -7.22 7.81
C GLY A 219 -41.75 -6.78 7.04
N THR A 220 -41.63 -5.87 6.06
CA THR A 220 -42.78 -5.22 5.41
C THR A 220 -42.79 -5.36 3.89
N ASP A 221 -41.66 -5.21 3.20
CA ASP A 221 -41.53 -5.34 1.75
C ASP A 221 -40.21 -6.00 1.37
N ARG A 222 -40.25 -7.32 1.21
CA ARG A 222 -39.08 -8.15 0.91
C ARG A 222 -38.37 -7.72 -0.39
N ASP A 223 -39.14 -7.45 -1.42
CA ASP A 223 -38.56 -7.14 -2.74
C ASP A 223 -37.85 -5.77 -2.72
N GLN A 224 -38.41 -4.79 -2.04
CA GLN A 224 -37.75 -3.50 -1.87
C GLN A 224 -36.52 -3.58 -0.95
N SER A 225 -36.59 -4.35 0.14
CA SER A 225 -35.44 -4.57 1.01
C SER A 225 -34.25 -5.16 0.22
N ILE A 226 -34.48 -6.22 -0.55
CA ILE A 226 -33.47 -6.83 -1.42
C ILE A 226 -32.90 -5.82 -2.42
N GLN A 227 -33.78 -5.01 -3.05
CA GLN A 227 -33.35 -3.99 -4.00
C GLN A 227 -32.44 -2.92 -3.37
N TYR A 228 -32.68 -2.52 -2.12
CA TYR A 228 -31.79 -1.59 -1.42
C TYR A 228 -30.44 -2.23 -1.08
N TYR A 229 -30.38 -3.51 -0.70
CA TYR A 229 -29.13 -4.23 -0.53
C TYR A 229 -28.35 -4.36 -1.86
N GLU A 230 -29.04 -4.67 -2.98
CA GLU A 230 -28.45 -4.67 -4.31
C GLU A 230 -27.88 -3.30 -4.68
N ASN A 231 -28.60 -2.19 -4.38
CA ASN A 231 -28.12 -0.83 -4.64
C ASN A 231 -26.89 -0.48 -3.79
N ALA A 232 -26.82 -0.93 -2.54
CA ALA A 232 -25.63 -0.73 -1.71
C ALA A 232 -24.42 -1.48 -2.29
N ILE A 233 -24.58 -2.74 -2.69
CA ILE A 233 -23.55 -3.54 -3.35
C ILE A 233 -23.11 -2.89 -4.67
N ALA A 234 -24.06 -2.40 -5.47
CA ALA A 234 -23.74 -1.72 -6.72
C ALA A 234 -22.99 -0.39 -6.49
N LEU A 235 -23.21 0.29 -5.38
CA LEU A 235 -22.52 1.53 -5.03
C LEU A 235 -21.08 1.29 -4.59
N ASP A 236 -20.86 0.34 -3.67
CA ASP A 236 -19.53 -0.07 -3.19
C ASP A 236 -19.42 -1.60 -3.09
N PRO A 237 -19.04 -2.28 -4.15
CA PRO A 237 -18.96 -3.74 -4.18
C PRO A 237 -17.75 -4.32 -3.41
N SER A 238 -16.84 -3.48 -2.93
CA SER A 238 -15.74 -3.92 -2.05
C SER A 238 -16.13 -3.95 -0.58
N ASN A 239 -17.25 -3.31 -0.22
CA ASN A 239 -17.77 -3.30 1.14
C ASN A 239 -18.64 -4.55 1.40
N GLY A 240 -18.16 -5.42 2.28
CA GLY A 240 -18.82 -6.70 2.56
C GLY A 240 -20.10 -6.60 3.37
N LEU A 241 -20.42 -5.48 4.00
CA LEU A 241 -21.55 -5.35 4.92
C LEU A 241 -22.90 -5.63 4.24
N ALA A 242 -23.12 -5.08 3.04
CA ALA A 242 -24.36 -5.32 2.30
C ALA A 242 -24.53 -6.79 1.88
N TYR A 243 -23.45 -7.47 1.50
CA TYR A 243 -23.49 -8.90 1.19
C TYR A 243 -23.82 -9.73 2.44
N LYS A 244 -23.19 -9.40 3.57
CA LYS A 244 -23.48 -10.08 4.84
C LYS A 244 -24.94 -9.88 5.24
N LYS A 245 -25.43 -8.65 5.26
CA LYS A 245 -26.82 -8.34 5.62
C LYS A 245 -27.83 -9.01 4.70
N LEU A 246 -27.57 -9.02 3.38
CA LEU A 246 -28.43 -9.69 2.41
C LEU A 246 -28.45 -11.21 2.64
N LEU A 247 -27.30 -11.82 2.93
CA LEU A 247 -27.21 -13.24 3.22
C LEU A 247 -27.87 -13.58 4.55
N ASP A 248 -27.61 -12.80 5.60
CA ASP A 248 -28.28 -12.94 6.90
C ASP A 248 -29.81 -12.86 6.74
N TYR A 249 -30.29 -11.90 5.92
CA TYR A 249 -31.72 -11.75 5.65
C TYR A 249 -32.33 -13.00 4.99
N PHE A 250 -31.61 -13.67 4.08
CA PHE A 250 -32.05 -14.91 3.48
C PHE A 250 -32.02 -16.10 4.44
N LEU A 251 -31.09 -16.10 5.37
CA LEU A 251 -30.87 -17.22 6.28
C LEU A 251 -31.68 -17.12 7.59
N ILE A 252 -32.05 -15.91 8.03
CA ILE A 252 -32.67 -15.67 9.34
C ILE A 252 -34.20 -15.50 9.24
N ASN A 253 -34.74 -15.05 8.11
CA ASN A 253 -36.14 -14.64 8.03
C ASN A 253 -37.03 -15.54 7.17
N GLU A 254 -37.75 -16.46 7.82
CA GLU A 254 -39.08 -16.81 7.30
C GLU A 254 -40.10 -15.78 7.81
N PRO A 255 -41.07 -15.32 6.95
CA PRO A 255 -42.11 -14.37 7.39
C PRO A 255 -42.96 -14.97 8.49
N GLY A 256 -42.79 -14.52 9.72
CA GLY A 256 -43.63 -14.91 10.85
C GLY A 256 -42.91 -15.45 12.09
N GLN A 257 -41.59 -15.61 12.07
CA GLN A 257 -40.83 -15.94 13.26
C GLN A 257 -40.33 -14.66 13.95
N GLU A 258 -40.82 -14.40 15.15
CA GLU A 258 -40.25 -13.36 16.03
C GLU A 258 -38.80 -13.75 16.38
N GLU A 259 -37.93 -12.75 16.39
CA GLU A 259 -36.50 -12.86 16.76
C GLU A 259 -36.32 -13.72 18.02
N THR A 260 -35.91 -14.97 17.89
CA THR A 260 -35.33 -15.72 19.00
C THR A 260 -33.96 -15.14 19.27
N LYS A 261 -33.87 -14.25 20.26
CA LYS A 261 -32.62 -13.71 20.78
C LYS A 261 -31.80 -14.83 21.39
N SER A 262 -30.98 -15.50 20.60
CA SER A 262 -29.87 -16.28 21.11
C SER A 262 -28.78 -15.31 21.58
N SER A 263 -28.56 -15.26 22.88
CA SER A 263 -27.49 -14.51 23.53
C SER A 263 -26.18 -15.31 23.44
N GLY A 264 -25.46 -15.18 22.35
CA GLY A 264 -24.15 -15.84 22.17
C GLY A 264 -23.48 -15.38 20.89
N GLU A 265 -22.18 -15.21 20.93
CA GLU A 265 -21.34 -14.55 19.97
C GLU A 265 -21.19 -15.23 18.58
N ASP A 266 -21.83 -16.34 18.27
CA ASP A 266 -21.75 -17.06 16.99
C ASP A 266 -23.16 -17.35 16.46
N LYS A 267 -23.70 -16.46 15.62
CA LYS A 267 -24.98 -16.63 14.94
C LYS A 267 -24.79 -17.36 13.60
N ASP A 268 -24.40 -18.63 13.64
CA ASP A 268 -24.49 -19.50 12.46
C ASP A 268 -25.94 -20.03 12.35
N VAL A 269 -26.87 -19.15 12.03
CA VAL A 269 -28.27 -19.55 11.77
C VAL A 269 -28.36 -19.97 10.31
N VAL A 270 -28.84 -21.17 10.10
CA VAL A 270 -28.90 -21.77 8.77
C VAL A 270 -30.35 -22.11 8.48
N ASN A 271 -31.11 -21.15 7.95
CA ASN A 271 -32.40 -21.40 7.35
C ASN A 271 -32.26 -21.78 5.87
N ASN A 272 -33.35 -22.23 5.28
CA ASN A 272 -33.39 -22.77 3.94
C ASN A 272 -33.00 -21.73 2.84
N LEU A 273 -31.81 -21.85 2.26
CA LEU A 273 -31.41 -21.08 1.09
C LEU A 273 -32.14 -21.65 -0.16
N SER A 274 -33.10 -20.90 -0.69
CA SER A 274 -33.88 -21.31 -1.86
C SER A 274 -33.19 -21.03 -3.20
N ASP A 275 -33.68 -21.67 -4.28
CA ASP A 275 -33.22 -21.39 -5.66
C ASP A 275 -33.37 -19.91 -6.06
N THR A 276 -34.39 -19.22 -5.55
CA THR A 276 -34.62 -17.80 -5.83
C THR A 276 -33.55 -16.92 -5.21
N GLU A 277 -33.23 -17.18 -3.95
CA GLU A 277 -32.20 -16.47 -3.19
C GLU A 277 -30.80 -16.73 -3.77
N GLU A 278 -30.54 -17.97 -4.19
CA GLU A 278 -29.32 -18.32 -4.88
C GLU A 278 -29.16 -17.53 -6.19
N GLN A 279 -30.22 -17.35 -6.97
CA GLN A 279 -30.17 -16.52 -8.17
C GLN A 279 -29.87 -15.06 -7.85
N ILE A 280 -30.38 -14.51 -6.76
CA ILE A 280 -30.07 -13.14 -6.30
C ILE A 280 -28.59 -13.06 -5.89
N ILE A 281 -28.09 -14.03 -5.11
CA ILE A 281 -26.66 -14.07 -4.72
C ILE A 281 -25.77 -14.13 -5.97
N ARG A 282 -26.09 -14.97 -6.95
CA ARG A 282 -25.33 -15.01 -8.21
C ARG A 282 -25.38 -13.69 -8.97
N LYS A 283 -26.53 -13.02 -8.97
CA LYS A 283 -26.69 -11.72 -9.62
C LYS A 283 -25.80 -10.66 -8.96
N VAL A 284 -25.85 -10.54 -7.62
CA VAL A 284 -25.08 -9.52 -6.91
C VAL A 284 -23.57 -9.77 -6.92
N LEU A 285 -23.12 -11.01 -7.12
CA LEU A 285 -21.71 -11.35 -7.33
C LEU A 285 -21.25 -11.16 -8.78
N GLY A 286 -22.19 -10.97 -9.71
CA GLY A 286 -21.94 -10.86 -11.13
C GLY A 286 -21.31 -9.53 -11.55
N THR A 287 -21.28 -9.29 -12.86
CA THR A 287 -20.74 -8.07 -13.46
C THR A 287 -21.88 -7.10 -13.78
N GLU A 288 -21.82 -5.90 -13.25
CA GLU A 288 -22.70 -4.80 -13.59
C GLU A 288 -22.44 -4.32 -15.04
N GLU A 289 -23.51 -3.86 -15.75
CA GLU A 289 -23.42 -3.45 -17.15
C GLU A 289 -22.35 -2.37 -17.42
N ASN A 290 -22.04 -1.54 -16.43
CA ASN A 290 -21.09 -0.45 -16.53
C ASN A 290 -19.69 -0.77 -15.98
N ARG A 291 -19.43 -2.02 -15.62
CA ARG A 291 -18.17 -2.44 -15.01
C ARG A 291 -17.46 -3.51 -15.84
N ASN A 292 -16.12 -3.47 -15.79
CA ASN A 292 -15.27 -4.46 -16.48
C ASN A 292 -14.93 -5.68 -15.61
N ARG A 293 -15.31 -5.64 -14.31
CA ARG A 293 -15.03 -6.67 -13.31
C ARG A 293 -16.32 -7.04 -12.59
N SER A 294 -16.41 -8.28 -12.12
CA SER A 294 -17.53 -8.73 -11.30
C SER A 294 -17.47 -8.10 -9.88
N ASN A 295 -18.61 -8.00 -9.25
CA ASN A 295 -18.67 -7.55 -7.86
C ASN A 295 -17.92 -8.51 -6.92
N GLU A 296 -17.89 -9.82 -7.22
CA GLU A 296 -17.04 -10.79 -6.50
C GLU A 296 -15.55 -10.43 -6.58
N GLU A 297 -15.05 -9.95 -7.72
CA GLU A 297 -13.65 -9.51 -7.86
C GLU A 297 -13.34 -8.24 -7.08
N TYR A 298 -14.30 -7.34 -6.90
CA TYR A 298 -14.15 -6.18 -6.02
C TYR A 298 -14.20 -6.59 -4.55
N LEU A 299 -15.12 -7.49 -4.16
CA LEU A 299 -15.22 -7.97 -2.78
C LEU A 299 -13.93 -8.68 -2.33
N LYS A 300 -13.22 -9.37 -3.22
CA LYS A 300 -11.90 -9.97 -2.94
C LYS A 300 -10.83 -8.98 -2.51
N GLU A 301 -10.97 -7.70 -2.84
CA GLU A 301 -10.04 -6.65 -2.36
C GLU A 301 -10.16 -6.44 -0.84
N ASN A 302 -11.33 -6.73 -0.27
CA ASN A 302 -11.56 -6.80 1.17
C ASN A 302 -11.52 -8.28 1.62
N THR A 303 -10.33 -8.79 1.88
CA THR A 303 -10.09 -10.20 2.18
C THR A 303 -10.90 -10.70 3.38
N ALA A 304 -11.03 -9.91 4.45
CA ALA A 304 -11.79 -10.29 5.64
C ALA A 304 -13.28 -10.47 5.32
N ALA A 305 -13.87 -9.49 4.63
CA ALA A 305 -15.27 -9.56 4.22
C ALA A 305 -15.53 -10.71 3.24
N TYR A 306 -14.62 -10.95 2.30
CA TYR A 306 -14.76 -12.04 1.33
C TYR A 306 -14.67 -13.41 1.99
N ASN A 307 -13.76 -13.59 2.93
CA ASN A 307 -13.62 -14.85 3.67
C ASN A 307 -14.84 -15.10 4.57
N ARG A 308 -15.34 -14.07 5.25
CA ARG A 308 -16.55 -14.21 6.08
C ARG A 308 -17.77 -14.54 5.21
N PHE A 309 -17.99 -13.83 4.12
CA PHE A 309 -19.06 -14.13 3.18
C PHE A 309 -18.95 -15.56 2.60
N ALA A 310 -17.72 -15.98 2.27
CA ALA A 310 -17.47 -17.31 1.77
C ALA A 310 -17.80 -18.39 2.81
N TYR A 311 -17.46 -18.15 4.09
CA TYR A 311 -17.82 -19.05 5.18
C TYR A 311 -19.34 -19.17 5.33
N ASP A 312 -20.05 -18.06 5.50
CA ASP A 312 -21.50 -18.04 5.73
C ASP A 312 -22.25 -18.68 4.55
N LEU A 313 -21.88 -18.34 3.32
CA LEU A 313 -22.47 -18.92 2.12
C LEU A 313 -22.10 -20.40 1.93
N GLY A 314 -20.88 -20.79 2.28
CA GLY A 314 -20.42 -22.18 2.26
C GLY A 314 -21.21 -23.07 3.22
N ILE A 315 -21.44 -22.61 4.43
CA ILE A 315 -22.27 -23.27 5.46
C ILE A 315 -23.71 -23.39 4.95
N ALA A 316 -24.28 -22.29 4.42
CA ALA A 316 -25.63 -22.27 3.87
C ALA A 316 -25.83 -23.29 2.73
N TYR A 317 -24.93 -23.31 1.75
CA TYR A 317 -24.97 -24.33 0.70
C TYR A 317 -24.82 -25.74 1.24
N TYR A 318 -23.94 -25.95 2.22
CA TYR A 318 -23.65 -27.30 2.70
C TYR A 318 -24.86 -27.93 3.40
N PHE A 319 -25.53 -27.18 4.29
CA PHE A 319 -26.59 -27.74 5.15
C PHE A 319 -28.01 -27.39 4.71
N SER A 320 -28.22 -26.21 4.09
CA SER A 320 -29.52 -25.55 4.02
C SER A 320 -30.09 -25.36 2.64
N TYR A 321 -29.32 -25.54 1.59
CA TYR A 321 -29.80 -25.34 0.24
C TYR A 321 -30.97 -26.27 -0.07
N ASN A 322 -32.17 -25.69 -0.33
CA ASN A 322 -33.43 -26.41 -0.54
C ASN A 322 -33.74 -27.43 0.56
N GLY A 323 -33.35 -27.16 1.82
CA GLY A 323 -33.60 -28.01 2.99
C GLY A 323 -32.75 -29.27 3.10
N ILE A 324 -31.95 -29.61 2.11
CA ILE A 324 -31.13 -30.84 2.06
C ILE A 324 -29.63 -30.58 1.87
N GLY A 325 -29.28 -29.35 1.57
CA GLY A 325 -27.91 -28.94 1.28
C GLY A 325 -27.43 -29.29 -0.15
N ASN A 326 -26.35 -28.62 -0.57
CA ASN A 326 -25.65 -28.87 -1.82
C ASN A 326 -24.13 -28.81 -1.60
N LYS A 327 -23.54 -29.96 -1.29
CA LYS A 327 -22.10 -30.08 -0.98
C LYS A 327 -21.21 -29.69 -2.16
N GLY A 328 -21.68 -29.92 -3.41
CA GLY A 328 -20.94 -29.52 -4.61
C GLY A 328 -20.85 -27.99 -4.75
N ALA A 329 -21.94 -27.27 -4.52
CA ALA A 329 -21.97 -25.80 -4.53
C ALA A 329 -21.19 -25.22 -3.34
N ALA A 330 -21.26 -25.82 -2.16
CA ALA A 330 -20.54 -25.42 -0.96
C ALA A 330 -19.02 -25.47 -1.12
N ARG A 331 -18.49 -26.41 -1.92
CA ARG A 331 -17.06 -26.71 -2.03
C ARG A 331 -16.20 -25.49 -2.32
N LYS A 332 -16.58 -24.67 -3.31
CA LYS A 332 -15.85 -23.43 -3.68
C LYS A 332 -15.70 -22.49 -2.47
N TRP A 333 -16.79 -22.27 -1.76
CA TRP A 333 -16.89 -21.28 -0.70
C TRP A 333 -16.19 -21.76 0.57
N LEU A 334 -16.38 -23.02 0.94
CA LEU A 334 -15.68 -23.64 2.06
C LEU A 334 -14.16 -23.72 1.83
N GLU A 335 -13.73 -23.95 0.60
CA GLU A 335 -12.31 -23.92 0.25
C GLU A 335 -11.69 -22.54 0.50
N ILE A 336 -12.40 -21.46 0.13
CA ILE A 336 -11.94 -20.08 0.36
C ILE A 336 -11.84 -19.81 1.87
N ALA A 337 -12.89 -20.12 2.63
CA ALA A 337 -12.93 -19.91 4.06
C ALA A 337 -11.86 -20.73 4.82
N SER A 338 -11.61 -21.97 4.40
CA SER A 338 -10.62 -22.85 5.03
C SER A 338 -9.16 -22.38 4.87
N LYS A 339 -8.90 -21.51 3.89
CA LYS A 339 -7.58 -20.94 3.63
C LYS A 339 -7.39 -19.55 4.22
N ALA A 340 -8.38 -19.03 4.94
CA ALA A 340 -8.28 -17.75 5.63
C ALA A 340 -7.19 -17.81 6.72
N GLU A 341 -6.48 -16.69 6.90
CA GLU A 341 -5.54 -16.56 8.01
C GLU A 341 -6.33 -16.20 9.29
N PRO A 342 -6.14 -16.91 10.40
CA PRO A 342 -6.81 -16.60 11.65
C PRO A 342 -6.31 -15.26 12.17
N THR A 343 -7.21 -14.35 12.45
CA THR A 343 -6.88 -13.11 13.15
C THR A 343 -6.71 -13.44 14.63
N ALA A 344 -5.65 -12.91 15.27
CA ALA A 344 -5.48 -13.06 16.72
C ALA A 344 -6.70 -12.41 17.40
N GLU A 345 -7.32 -13.13 18.34
CA GLU A 345 -8.42 -12.62 19.16
C GLU A 345 -8.03 -11.25 19.75
N THR A 346 -8.56 -10.19 19.18
CA THR A 346 -8.41 -8.86 19.75
C THR A 346 -9.46 -8.75 20.83
N GLU A 347 -9.03 -8.85 22.10
CA GLU A 347 -9.88 -8.47 23.24
C GLU A 347 -10.44 -7.08 22.95
N THR A 348 -11.74 -7.00 22.75
CA THR A 348 -12.48 -5.75 22.60
C THR A 348 -12.37 -4.96 23.88
N THR A 349 -11.36 -4.08 23.98
CA THR A 349 -11.35 -3.02 24.97
C THR A 349 -12.41 -2.00 24.59
N THR A 350 -13.56 -2.09 25.22
CA THR A 350 -14.61 -1.08 25.23
C THR A 350 -14.04 0.23 25.76
N SER A 351 -13.66 1.13 24.85
CA SER A 351 -13.41 2.54 25.17
C SER A 351 -14.68 3.32 24.83
N GLY A 352 -15.38 3.76 25.86
CA GLY A 352 -16.62 4.49 25.74
C GLY A 352 -16.42 5.88 25.09
N SER A 353 -17.14 6.09 24.01
CA SER A 353 -17.74 7.40 23.64
C SER A 353 -18.85 7.13 22.64
N GLY A 354 -20.09 7.50 23.00
CA GLY A 354 -21.25 7.24 22.17
C GLY A 354 -21.20 7.96 20.83
N ASN A 355 -21.42 7.17 19.79
CA ASN A 355 -22.20 7.47 18.59
C ASN A 355 -22.13 6.25 17.68
N ILE A 356 -23.30 5.77 17.26
CA ILE A 356 -23.55 4.82 16.15
C ILE A 356 -22.47 3.75 16.03
N THR A 357 -22.75 2.56 16.52
CA THR A 357 -21.89 1.38 16.33
C THR A 357 -21.64 1.19 14.85
N GLU A 358 -20.40 1.43 14.40
CA GLU A 358 -19.93 0.88 13.12
C GLU A 358 -20.08 -0.65 13.24
N GLU A 359 -21.08 -1.23 12.59
CA GLU A 359 -21.15 -2.68 12.40
C GLU A 359 -19.96 -3.09 11.54
N THR A 360 -18.90 -3.53 12.18
CA THR A 360 -17.74 -4.12 11.51
C THR A 360 -18.04 -5.57 11.17
N ILE A 361 -17.60 -6.02 10.00
CA ILE A 361 -17.69 -7.44 9.64
C ILE A 361 -16.75 -8.22 10.56
N GLU A 362 -17.32 -9.16 11.30
CA GLU A 362 -16.54 -10.07 12.15
C GLU A 362 -15.63 -10.95 11.28
N GLU A 363 -14.34 -10.94 11.58
CA GLU A 363 -13.38 -11.81 10.93
C GLU A 363 -13.58 -13.27 11.35
N LEU A 364 -13.11 -14.21 10.52
CA LEU A 364 -13.24 -15.63 10.84
C LEU A 364 -12.38 -16.02 12.05
N THR A 365 -13.00 -16.68 13.02
CA THR A 365 -12.31 -17.30 14.14
C THR A 365 -11.55 -18.56 13.70
N PRO A 366 -10.54 -19.01 14.45
CA PRO A 366 -9.90 -20.31 14.19
C PRO A 366 -10.91 -21.46 14.12
N THR A 367 -11.97 -21.41 14.94
CA THR A 367 -13.06 -22.39 14.94
C THR A 367 -13.83 -22.39 13.62
N ASN A 368 -14.19 -21.21 13.08
CA ASN A 368 -14.87 -21.10 11.79
C ASN A 368 -13.99 -21.65 10.64
N ILE A 369 -12.69 -21.36 10.67
CA ILE A 369 -11.74 -21.85 9.66
C ILE A 369 -11.63 -23.38 9.72
N ASN A 370 -11.54 -23.97 10.91
CA ASN A 370 -11.50 -25.41 11.10
C ASN A 370 -12.81 -26.07 10.65
N ARG A 371 -13.98 -25.50 10.99
CA ARG A 371 -15.30 -25.95 10.49
C ARG A 371 -15.32 -25.98 8.96
N ALA A 372 -14.93 -24.87 8.32
CA ALA A 372 -14.85 -24.79 6.86
C ALA A 372 -13.92 -25.85 6.27
N ALA A 373 -12.76 -26.08 6.88
CA ALA A 373 -11.79 -27.08 6.39
C ALA A 373 -12.35 -28.52 6.49
N ASN A 374 -13.00 -28.85 7.61
CA ASN A 374 -13.61 -30.18 7.80
C ASN A 374 -14.75 -30.42 6.81
N LEU A 375 -15.66 -29.44 6.65
CA LEU A 375 -16.76 -29.54 5.70
C LEU A 375 -16.27 -29.51 4.23
N TYR A 376 -15.27 -28.72 3.91
CA TYR A 376 -14.62 -28.74 2.60
C TYR A 376 -14.10 -30.14 2.29
N LYS A 377 -13.43 -30.77 3.25
CA LYS A 377 -12.89 -32.12 3.10
C LYS A 377 -13.99 -33.15 2.81
N ILE A 378 -15.09 -33.10 3.55
CA ILE A 378 -16.25 -33.96 3.29
C ILE A 378 -16.84 -33.70 1.90
N SER A 379 -16.93 -32.43 1.48
CA SER A 379 -17.45 -32.07 0.15
C SER A 379 -16.65 -32.64 -1.01
N GLU A 380 -15.33 -32.89 -0.82
CA GLU A 380 -14.48 -33.52 -1.84
C GLU A 380 -14.86 -34.98 -2.13
N TYR A 381 -15.46 -35.66 -1.18
CA TYR A 381 -15.92 -37.05 -1.33
C TYR A 381 -17.25 -37.15 -2.07
N TYR A 382 -18.10 -36.12 -2.03
CA TYR A 382 -19.50 -36.17 -2.43
C TYR A 382 -19.73 -36.78 -3.83
N ASP A 383 -18.96 -36.35 -4.86
CA ASP A 383 -19.08 -36.82 -6.24
C ASP A 383 -18.38 -38.17 -6.49
N ARG A 384 -17.65 -38.70 -5.51
CA ARG A 384 -16.79 -39.88 -5.64
C ARG A 384 -17.30 -41.09 -4.85
N LEU A 385 -18.21 -40.86 -3.89
CA LEU A 385 -18.80 -41.92 -3.07
C LEU A 385 -19.58 -42.89 -3.98
N GLY A 386 -19.31 -44.18 -3.84
CA GLY A 386 -19.93 -45.24 -4.62
C GLY A 386 -19.39 -45.43 -6.03
N VAL A 387 -18.52 -44.54 -6.51
CA VAL A 387 -17.87 -44.68 -7.83
C VAL A 387 -16.75 -45.74 -7.76
N ARG A 388 -16.69 -46.63 -8.74
CA ARG A 388 -15.66 -47.67 -8.83
C ARG A 388 -14.73 -47.43 -10.02
N ASN A 389 -13.47 -47.83 -9.87
CA ASN A 389 -12.49 -47.81 -10.95
C ASN A 389 -12.74 -48.97 -11.93
N GLN A 390 -11.95 -49.07 -13.02
CA GLN A 390 -12.06 -50.13 -14.02
C GLN A 390 -11.78 -51.53 -13.45
N ALA A 391 -11.06 -51.64 -12.32
CA ALA A 391 -10.79 -52.91 -11.66
C ALA A 391 -11.91 -53.29 -10.67
N GLY A 392 -12.91 -52.42 -10.48
CA GLY A 392 -14.05 -52.65 -9.58
C GLY A 392 -13.84 -52.15 -8.15
N ASP A 393 -12.70 -51.55 -7.86
CA ASP A 393 -12.40 -51.00 -6.53
C ASP A 393 -13.03 -49.61 -6.34
N SER A 394 -13.39 -49.27 -5.10
CA SER A 394 -13.84 -47.94 -4.77
C SER A 394 -12.73 -46.91 -5.03
N ILE A 395 -13.05 -45.77 -5.70
CA ILE A 395 -12.09 -44.68 -5.88
C ILE A 395 -11.87 -43.87 -4.60
N VAL A 396 -12.72 -44.03 -3.60
CA VAL A 396 -12.65 -43.38 -2.31
C VAL A 396 -12.36 -44.42 -1.24
N SER A 397 -11.40 -44.17 -0.35
CA SER A 397 -11.25 -44.93 0.87
C SER A 397 -12.35 -44.52 1.86
N TYR A 398 -13.26 -45.47 2.15
CA TYR A 398 -14.29 -45.25 3.17
C TYR A 398 -13.75 -45.19 4.58
N GLU A 399 -12.57 -45.74 4.84
CA GLU A 399 -11.83 -45.52 6.09
C GLU A 399 -11.39 -44.06 6.25
N ASN A 400 -10.79 -43.46 5.21
CA ASN A 400 -10.45 -42.04 5.25
C ASN A 400 -11.67 -41.16 5.36
N TYR A 401 -12.74 -41.49 4.61
CA TYR A 401 -14.00 -40.77 4.69
C TYR A 401 -14.62 -40.84 6.09
N TRP A 402 -14.62 -42.00 6.75
CA TRP A 402 -15.07 -42.16 8.13
C TRP A 402 -14.27 -41.26 9.09
N ASN A 403 -12.95 -41.30 9.01
CA ASN A 403 -12.10 -40.50 9.87
C ASN A 403 -12.29 -38.99 9.66
N ASP A 404 -12.48 -38.54 8.43
CA ASP A 404 -12.75 -37.14 8.13
C ASP A 404 -14.19 -36.74 8.55
N LEU A 405 -15.15 -37.65 8.46
CA LEU A 405 -16.53 -37.40 8.89
C LEU A 405 -16.61 -37.18 10.41
N LEU A 406 -15.86 -37.92 11.20
CA LEU A 406 -15.80 -37.72 12.65
C LEU A 406 -15.27 -36.34 13.04
N LYS A 407 -14.36 -35.76 12.24
CA LYS A 407 -13.78 -34.44 12.54
C LYS A 407 -14.79 -33.29 12.49
N ILE A 408 -15.92 -33.44 11.77
CA ILE A 408 -16.94 -32.38 11.75
C ILE A 408 -17.67 -32.21 13.08
N VAL A 409 -17.57 -33.19 13.97
CA VAL A 409 -18.18 -33.20 15.29
C VAL A 409 -17.16 -33.21 16.44
N GLU A 410 -15.84 -33.08 16.12
CA GLU A 410 -14.79 -32.95 17.14
C GLU A 410 -14.93 -31.62 17.91
N ASP A 411 -14.43 -31.59 19.14
CA ASP A 411 -14.71 -30.58 20.19
C ASP A 411 -14.64 -29.12 19.71
N ASP A 412 -13.61 -28.73 19.00
CA ASP A 412 -13.45 -27.34 18.57
C ASP A 412 -14.39 -26.93 17.41
N SER A 413 -14.89 -27.90 16.64
CA SER A 413 -15.77 -27.61 15.50
C SER A 413 -17.24 -27.40 15.90
N VAL A 414 -17.69 -27.97 17.02
CA VAL A 414 -19.07 -27.87 17.51
C VAL A 414 -19.21 -26.97 18.76
N SER A 415 -18.08 -26.54 19.32
CA SER A 415 -18.06 -25.72 20.54
C SER A 415 -18.73 -24.37 20.32
N GLY A 416 -19.64 -24.00 21.21
CA GLY A 416 -20.26 -22.67 21.31
C GLY A 416 -21.43 -22.38 20.37
N ASN A 417 -21.81 -23.30 19.45
CA ASN A 417 -22.97 -23.11 18.57
C ASN A 417 -23.84 -24.36 18.47
N ASN A 418 -25.02 -24.32 19.14
CA ASN A 418 -25.95 -25.45 19.18
C ASN A 418 -26.47 -25.81 17.77
N ILE A 419 -26.78 -24.82 16.93
CA ILE A 419 -27.34 -25.06 15.59
C ILE A 419 -26.33 -25.79 14.73
N TYR A 420 -25.08 -25.30 14.71
CA TYR A 420 -24.04 -25.97 13.95
C TYR A 420 -23.79 -27.40 14.46
N ALA A 421 -23.75 -27.59 15.78
CA ALA A 421 -23.56 -28.89 16.38
C ALA A 421 -24.69 -29.87 15.97
N LEU A 422 -25.93 -29.43 16.02
CA LEU A 422 -27.10 -30.24 15.59
C LEU A 422 -27.01 -30.60 14.11
N LEU A 423 -26.62 -29.66 13.23
CA LEU A 423 -26.46 -29.91 11.82
C LEU A 423 -25.29 -30.86 11.53
N ALA A 424 -24.17 -30.69 12.24
CA ALA A 424 -23.00 -31.57 12.10
C ALA A 424 -23.30 -33.00 12.55
N TYR A 425 -23.97 -33.18 13.70
CA TYR A 425 -24.40 -34.51 14.16
C TYR A 425 -25.47 -35.12 13.26
N LYS A 426 -26.39 -34.33 12.70
CA LYS A 426 -27.37 -34.79 11.72
C LYS A 426 -26.69 -35.29 10.45
N GLU A 427 -25.66 -34.55 9.98
CA GLU A 427 -24.85 -34.99 8.84
C GLU A 427 -24.13 -36.29 9.13
N LEU A 428 -23.40 -36.39 10.25
CA LEU A 428 -22.74 -37.62 10.69
C LEU A 428 -23.69 -38.80 10.71
N THR A 429 -24.85 -38.64 11.34
CA THR A 429 -25.89 -39.66 11.49
C THR A 429 -26.42 -40.12 10.12
N SER A 430 -26.70 -39.17 9.22
CA SER A 430 -27.20 -39.44 7.87
C SER A 430 -26.18 -40.18 7.03
N GLU A 431 -24.91 -39.81 7.14
CA GLU A 431 -23.81 -40.46 6.39
C GLU A 431 -23.50 -41.86 6.94
N ILE A 432 -23.60 -42.06 8.25
CA ILE A 432 -23.51 -43.41 8.85
C ILE A 432 -24.62 -44.30 8.29
N ALA A 433 -25.85 -43.83 8.28
CA ALA A 433 -26.97 -44.59 7.73
C ALA A 433 -26.79 -44.93 6.26
N ARG A 434 -26.37 -43.93 5.46
CA ARG A 434 -26.17 -44.07 4.00
C ARG A 434 -25.02 -45.01 3.65
N SER A 435 -23.93 -44.95 4.41
CA SER A 435 -22.65 -45.60 4.04
C SER A 435 -22.30 -46.80 4.94
N ALA A 436 -23.18 -47.26 5.86
CA ALA A 436 -22.89 -48.33 6.83
C ALA A 436 -22.31 -49.62 6.20
N ALA A 437 -22.85 -50.05 5.07
CA ALA A 437 -22.35 -51.23 4.38
C ALA A 437 -20.94 -51.03 3.77
N SER A 438 -20.64 -49.84 3.28
CA SER A 438 -19.31 -49.48 2.74
C SER A 438 -18.29 -49.32 3.85
N PHE A 439 -18.66 -48.67 4.95
CA PHE A 439 -17.84 -48.58 6.16
C PHE A 439 -17.46 -49.93 6.71
N ARG A 440 -18.47 -50.84 6.83
CA ARG A 440 -18.22 -52.24 7.22
C ARG A 440 -17.25 -52.94 6.29
N SER A 441 -17.35 -52.76 4.98
CA SER A 441 -16.46 -53.43 3.99
C SER A 441 -15.01 -52.98 4.10
N GLU A 442 -14.77 -51.81 4.60
CA GLU A 442 -13.43 -51.22 4.89
C GLU A 442 -12.95 -51.45 6.33
N GLY A 443 -13.71 -52.27 7.10
CA GLY A 443 -13.27 -52.72 8.42
C GLY A 443 -13.73 -51.87 9.63
N ILE A 444 -14.55 -50.81 9.41
CA ILE A 444 -15.15 -50.04 10.50
C ILE A 444 -16.15 -50.96 11.21
N LYS A 445 -16.02 -51.05 12.53
CA LYS A 445 -16.82 -51.97 13.36
C LYS A 445 -18.20 -51.39 13.66
N GLN A 446 -19.16 -52.28 13.94
CA GLN A 446 -20.49 -51.88 14.43
C GLN A 446 -20.40 -50.99 15.67
N SER A 447 -19.54 -51.37 16.62
CA SER A 447 -19.29 -50.58 17.85
C SER A 447 -18.83 -49.16 17.60
N ASP A 448 -18.01 -48.94 16.53
CA ASP A 448 -17.47 -47.61 16.26
C ASP A 448 -18.58 -46.70 15.73
N MET A 449 -19.50 -47.24 14.89
CA MET A 449 -20.66 -46.51 14.40
C MET A 449 -21.68 -46.25 15.53
N GLU A 450 -21.95 -47.26 16.38
CA GLU A 450 -22.86 -47.11 17.52
C GLU A 450 -22.32 -46.07 18.52
N ASN A 451 -21.03 -46.06 18.85
CA ASN A 451 -20.40 -45.07 19.71
C ASN A 451 -20.56 -43.64 19.13
N ALA A 452 -20.39 -43.47 17.82
CA ALA A 452 -20.57 -42.17 17.17
C ALA A 452 -22.05 -41.70 17.27
N LEU A 453 -23.01 -42.62 17.10
CA LEU A 453 -24.45 -42.31 17.27
C LEU A 453 -24.81 -42.01 18.73
N ASP A 454 -24.21 -42.74 19.70
CA ASP A 454 -24.42 -42.49 21.13
C ASP A 454 -23.85 -41.12 21.55
N SER A 455 -22.67 -40.75 21.02
CA SER A 455 -22.11 -39.41 21.27
C SER A 455 -22.98 -38.29 20.67
N ALA A 456 -23.58 -38.49 19.52
CA ALA A 456 -24.52 -37.54 18.94
C ALA A 456 -25.80 -37.40 19.80
N GLU A 457 -26.33 -38.48 20.32
CA GLU A 457 -27.49 -38.47 21.19
C GLU A 457 -27.21 -37.78 22.53
N GLU A 458 -26.06 -38.08 23.15
CA GLU A 458 -25.63 -37.45 24.40
C GLU A 458 -25.43 -35.92 24.19
N ALA A 459 -24.86 -35.52 23.07
CA ALA A 459 -24.67 -34.11 22.73
C ALA A 459 -26.01 -33.36 22.65
N VAL A 460 -27.03 -33.92 21.96
CA VAL A 460 -28.36 -33.30 21.85
C VAL A 460 -29.02 -33.11 23.22
N TYR A 461 -28.98 -34.14 24.05
CA TYR A 461 -29.59 -34.06 25.40
C TYR A 461 -28.82 -33.07 26.31
N SER A 462 -27.52 -32.90 26.10
CA SER A 462 -26.71 -31.94 26.88
C SER A 462 -27.02 -30.48 26.56
N MET A 463 -27.62 -30.20 25.40
CA MET A 463 -27.99 -28.83 24.97
C MET A 463 -29.20 -28.26 25.75
N GLY A 464 -29.93 -29.09 26.50
CA GLY A 464 -31.07 -28.64 27.31
C GLY A 464 -32.29 -28.24 26.50
N LEU A 465 -32.46 -28.78 25.30
CA LEU A 465 -33.60 -28.53 24.41
C LEU A 465 -34.85 -29.29 24.89
N ASP A 466 -36.05 -28.72 24.72
CA ASP A 466 -37.32 -29.41 24.98
C ASP A 466 -37.70 -30.28 23.76
N LEU A 467 -37.23 -31.52 23.79
CA LEU A 467 -37.45 -32.48 22.72
C LEU A 467 -38.81 -33.22 22.80
N GLU A 468 -39.56 -33.05 23.90
CA GLU A 468 -40.85 -33.70 24.12
C GLU A 468 -42.05 -32.78 23.82
N SER A 469 -41.83 -31.47 23.74
CA SER A 469 -42.87 -30.50 23.38
C SER A 469 -43.43 -30.77 22.00
N ASN A 470 -44.73 -30.62 21.83
CA ASN A 470 -45.42 -30.61 20.53
C ASN A 470 -46.11 -29.26 20.31
N ASP A 471 -45.57 -28.20 20.88
CA ASP A 471 -46.10 -26.85 20.72
C ASP A 471 -45.76 -26.28 19.32
N GLU A 472 -46.74 -25.59 18.71
CA GLU A 472 -46.54 -24.86 17.45
C GLU A 472 -45.51 -23.70 17.54
N LYS A 473 -44.78 -23.59 18.66
CA LYS A 473 -43.79 -22.55 18.97
C LYS A 473 -42.41 -23.12 19.28
N ASP A 474 -42.12 -24.34 18.83
CA ASP A 474 -40.78 -24.89 19.00
C ASP A 474 -39.73 -23.95 18.34
N SER A 475 -38.60 -23.77 19.00
CA SER A 475 -37.47 -23.08 18.39
C SER A 475 -36.87 -23.91 17.25
N TYR A 476 -36.18 -23.28 16.31
CA TYR A 476 -35.51 -23.98 15.24
C TYR A 476 -34.49 -25.03 15.76
N GLU A 477 -33.82 -24.72 16.88
CA GLU A 477 -32.92 -25.66 17.56
C GLU A 477 -33.68 -26.90 18.08
N GLU A 478 -34.88 -26.74 18.64
CA GLU A 478 -35.70 -27.84 19.11
C GLU A 478 -36.20 -28.71 17.96
N GLU A 479 -36.64 -28.10 16.85
CA GLU A 479 -37.01 -28.83 15.63
C GLU A 479 -35.83 -29.63 15.06
N LEU A 480 -34.64 -29.05 15.00
CA LEU A 480 -33.44 -29.75 14.57
C LEU A 480 -33.07 -30.89 15.53
N GLY A 481 -33.17 -30.67 16.83
CA GLY A 481 -32.93 -31.68 17.86
C GLY A 481 -33.85 -32.89 17.69
N LYS A 482 -35.17 -32.65 17.52
CA LYS A 482 -36.17 -33.71 17.27
C LYS A 482 -35.87 -34.47 15.97
N ALA A 483 -35.58 -33.77 14.89
CA ALA A 483 -35.21 -34.38 13.61
C ALA A 483 -33.92 -35.22 13.71
N LEU A 484 -32.96 -34.78 14.52
CA LEU A 484 -31.73 -35.55 14.77
C LEU A 484 -32.04 -36.86 15.56
N ILE A 485 -32.87 -36.81 16.60
CA ILE A 485 -33.28 -38.01 17.37
C ILE A 485 -33.98 -39.04 16.46
N GLU A 486 -34.86 -38.60 15.56
CA GLU A 486 -35.49 -39.50 14.58
C GLU A 486 -34.45 -40.13 13.62
N SER A 487 -33.50 -39.33 13.17
CA SER A 487 -32.38 -39.76 12.30
C SER A 487 -31.50 -40.79 13.01
N LEU A 488 -31.17 -40.58 14.29
CA LEU A 488 -30.39 -41.50 15.13
C LEU A 488 -31.07 -42.87 15.26
N ASN A 489 -32.38 -42.91 15.54
CA ASN A 489 -33.12 -44.15 15.63
C ASN A 489 -33.14 -44.93 14.30
N SER A 490 -33.29 -44.24 13.20
CA SER A 490 -33.22 -44.81 11.85
C SER A 490 -31.81 -45.36 11.54
N ALA A 491 -30.74 -44.58 11.83
CA ALA A 491 -29.37 -44.98 11.61
C ALA A 491 -28.97 -46.22 12.41
N ARG A 492 -29.37 -46.32 13.70
CA ARG A 492 -29.13 -47.50 14.53
C ARG A 492 -29.77 -48.74 13.94
N THR A 493 -31.01 -48.63 13.44
CA THR A 493 -31.71 -49.74 12.79
C THR A 493 -30.94 -50.20 11.52
N ILE A 494 -30.44 -49.29 10.69
CA ILE A 494 -29.69 -49.59 9.50
C ILE A 494 -28.34 -50.23 9.85
N VAL A 495 -27.61 -49.71 10.83
CA VAL A 495 -26.33 -50.26 11.29
C VAL A 495 -26.55 -51.70 11.77
N ALA A 496 -27.49 -51.91 12.71
CA ALA A 496 -27.81 -53.25 13.21
C ALA A 496 -28.17 -54.23 12.09
N SER A 497 -29.04 -53.83 11.14
CA SER A 497 -29.43 -54.70 10.02
C SER A 497 -28.25 -55.01 9.09
N THR A 498 -27.33 -54.05 8.91
CA THR A 498 -26.15 -54.20 8.08
C THR A 498 -25.20 -55.26 8.61
N PHE A 499 -25.03 -55.38 9.91
CA PHE A 499 -24.16 -56.37 10.53
C PHE A 499 -24.87 -57.72 10.78
N ASN A 500 -26.19 -57.76 10.95
CA ASN A 500 -26.95 -59.01 11.12
C ASN A 500 -27.15 -59.82 9.83
N ARG A 501 -27.14 -59.22 8.64
CA ARG A 501 -27.31 -59.90 7.35
C ARG A 501 -26.31 -61.01 7.07
N ASN A 502 -25.13 -61.03 7.70
CA ASN A 502 -24.14 -62.09 7.51
C ASN A 502 -24.36 -63.34 8.37
N ASN A 503 -25.18 -63.27 9.45
CA ASN A 503 -25.53 -64.47 10.23
C ASN A 503 -26.53 -65.36 9.46
N LEU A 504 -27.31 -64.81 8.52
CA LEU A 504 -28.27 -65.56 7.69
C LEU A 504 -27.62 -66.22 6.47
N THR A 505 -26.44 -65.73 5.98
CA THR A 505 -25.76 -66.34 4.82
C THR A 505 -24.75 -67.43 5.22
N THR A 506 -24.31 -67.49 6.48
CA THR A 506 -23.47 -68.59 6.99
C THR A 506 -24.27 -69.82 7.37
N ASP A 507 -25.57 -69.70 7.74
CA ASP A 507 -26.46 -70.84 8.06
C ASP A 507 -26.99 -71.56 6.81
N THR A 508 -27.02 -70.92 5.63
CA THR A 508 -27.45 -71.54 4.38
C THR A 508 -26.36 -72.32 3.64
N GLN A 509 -25.07 -72.13 3.94
CA GLN A 509 -24.00 -72.95 3.39
C GLN A 509 -23.62 -74.15 4.26
N GLY A 510 -24.09 -74.22 5.48
CA GLY A 510 -23.92 -75.39 6.37
C GLY A 510 -24.98 -76.51 6.17
N GLY A 511 -26.02 -76.24 5.40
CA GLY A 511 -27.14 -77.17 5.18
C GLY A 511 -27.05 -78.10 3.96
N GLU A 512 -26.15 -77.83 3.02
CA GLU A 512 -26.03 -78.61 1.77
C GLU A 512 -24.93 -79.67 1.77
N GLN A 513 -24.15 -79.82 2.82
CA GLN A 513 -23.10 -80.86 2.89
C GLN A 513 -23.48 -82.14 3.62
N ASN A 514 -24.69 -82.22 4.18
CA ASN A 514 -25.14 -83.45 4.88
C ASN A 514 -26.24 -84.26 4.12
N ALA A 515 -26.52 -83.96 2.85
CA ALA A 515 -27.53 -84.68 2.05
C ALA A 515 -26.94 -85.59 0.95
N ALA A 516 -25.60 -85.74 0.85
CA ALA A 516 -24.94 -86.51 -0.19
C ALA A 516 -24.36 -87.86 0.23
N ASP A 517 -24.52 -88.26 1.54
CA ASP A 517 -23.88 -89.47 2.07
C ASP A 517 -24.85 -90.58 2.53
N THR A 518 -26.14 -90.55 2.07
CA THR A 518 -27.09 -91.67 2.36
C THR A 518 -27.83 -92.16 1.13
N ALA A 519 -27.11 -92.44 0.01
CA ALA A 519 -27.69 -93.18 -1.12
C ALA A 519 -26.57 -93.99 -1.80
N ALA A 520 -26.01 -94.97 -1.09
CA ALA A 520 -25.34 -96.13 -1.65
C ALA A 520 -25.29 -97.20 -0.51
N ASP A 521 -26.36 -97.97 -0.42
CA ASP A 521 -26.43 -99.40 -0.22
C ASP A 521 -27.85 -99.89 -0.53
#